data_caad5e009d9015724b254453bdc2a552
#
_entry.id   caad5e009d9015724b254453bdc2a552
#
_cell.length_a   1.000
_cell.length_b   1.000
_cell.length_c   1.000
_cell.angle_alpha   90.00
_cell.angle_beta   90.00
_cell.angle_gamma   90.00
#
_symmetry.space_group_name_H-M   'P 1'
#
loop_
_entity.id
_entity.type
_entity.pdbx_description
1 polymer ?
#
loop_
_entity_poly.entity_id
_entity_poly.type
_entity_poly.pdbx_seq_one_letter_code
_entity_poly.pdbx_strand_id
1 'polypeptide(L)'
;NYISARESRKMNNVKSVVEKATSHFIEGEKVSDEPVNIDWTNRFFSIVEDISDETLQDIWGRILAGEVKQPNSFSLRTLDLLRNITKEEAELFVKASRFYIEKNFIYTEEFALSLHEALLLGEAGLINSEELVKEWNVEPNSKLEILIDRNTLIILHNDTDKKILCQPSIKKLSKAGIEILSLVEKTDRNKFYETLTRFFKSKGVSHVFKHEIVEYGKNCRYKIIGEELLG
;
A
#
# COMPACT_ATOMS: atom_id res chain seq x y z
N ASN A 1 -3.73 41.79 -15.74
CA ASN A 1 -4.20 41.00 -16.88
C ASN A 1 -4.52 39.58 -16.43
N TYR A 2 -5.74 39.08 -16.69
CA TYR A 2 -6.22 37.77 -16.23
C TYR A 2 -5.30 36.60 -16.69
N ILE A 3 -4.84 36.64 -17.93
CA ILE A 3 -3.94 35.61 -18.50
C ILE A 3 -2.63 35.56 -17.72
N SER A 4 -2.00 36.70 -17.47
CA SER A 4 -0.75 36.78 -16.71
C SER A 4 -0.91 36.27 -15.28
N ALA A 5 -2.00 36.56 -14.59
CA ALA A 5 -2.27 36.06 -13.26
C ALA A 5 -2.50 34.54 -13.23
N ARG A 6 -3.16 34.00 -14.26
CA ARG A 6 -3.37 32.54 -14.41
C ARG A 6 -2.05 31.81 -14.62
N GLU A 7 -1.21 32.30 -15.53
CA GLU A 7 0.10 31.69 -15.81
C GLU A 7 1.04 31.78 -14.60
N SER A 8 1.04 32.90 -13.86
CA SER A 8 1.79 33.04 -12.62
C SER A 8 1.34 32.03 -11.56
N ARG A 9 0.02 31.81 -11.41
CA ARG A 9 -0.50 30.81 -10.47
C ARG A 9 -0.04 29.39 -10.85
N LYS A 10 -0.15 29.01 -12.13
CA LYS A 10 0.31 27.72 -12.62
C LYS A 10 1.80 27.49 -12.34
N MET A 11 2.62 28.49 -12.64
CA MET A 11 4.06 28.44 -12.37
C MET A 11 4.35 28.28 -10.86
N ASN A 12 3.62 29.00 -9.99
CA ASN A 12 3.76 28.87 -8.55
C ASN A 12 3.34 27.51 -8.06
N ASN A 13 2.27 26.90 -8.59
CA ASN A 13 1.84 25.55 -8.23
C ASN A 13 2.93 24.52 -8.59
N VAL A 14 3.46 24.57 -9.81
CA VAL A 14 4.56 23.69 -10.24
C VAL A 14 5.78 23.86 -9.34
N LYS A 15 6.17 25.10 -9.05
CA LYS A 15 7.32 25.40 -8.17
C LYS A 15 7.10 24.80 -6.78
N SER A 16 5.93 24.97 -6.18
CA SER A 16 5.60 24.43 -4.86
C SER A 16 5.69 22.91 -4.84
N VAL A 17 5.16 22.21 -5.85
CA VAL A 17 5.25 20.75 -5.93
C VAL A 17 6.71 20.27 -6.06
N VAL A 18 7.53 20.95 -6.86
CA VAL A 18 8.96 20.62 -7.00
C VAL A 18 9.72 20.86 -5.69
N GLU A 19 9.46 21.96 -4.98
CA GLU A 19 10.04 22.24 -3.66
C GLU A 19 9.66 21.17 -2.64
N LYS A 20 8.39 20.74 -2.63
CA LYS A 20 7.94 19.64 -1.78
C LYS A 20 8.60 18.32 -2.18
N ALA A 21 8.75 18.03 -3.46
CA ALA A 21 9.46 16.85 -3.93
C ALA A 21 10.92 16.80 -3.40
N THR A 22 11.62 17.92 -3.42
CA THR A 22 13.01 17.99 -2.91
C THR A 22 13.10 17.68 -1.41
N SER A 23 12.08 18.01 -0.61
CA SER A 23 12.06 17.72 0.82
C SER A 23 11.91 16.21 1.13
N HIS A 24 11.47 15.42 0.16
CA HIS A 24 11.36 13.96 0.29
C HIS A 24 12.63 13.19 -0.06
N PHE A 25 13.71 13.86 -0.45
CA PHE A 25 15.01 13.21 -0.63
C PHE A 25 15.79 13.21 0.69
N ILE A 26 16.40 12.06 1.00
CA ILE A 26 17.24 11.89 2.19
C ILE A 26 18.70 11.91 1.74
N GLU A 27 19.56 12.59 2.48
CA GLU A 27 20.99 12.63 2.19
C GLU A 27 21.59 11.22 2.16
N GLY A 28 22.32 10.89 1.09
CA GLY A 28 22.92 9.59 0.86
C GLY A 28 21.94 8.52 0.31
N GLU A 29 20.70 8.88 0.02
CA GLU A 29 19.75 7.97 -0.61
C GLU A 29 20.15 7.67 -2.05
N LYS A 30 20.07 6.39 -2.45
CA LYS A 30 20.39 5.97 -3.81
C LYS A 30 19.25 6.39 -4.76
N VAL A 31 19.60 7.23 -5.72
CA VAL A 31 18.71 7.66 -6.82
C VAL A 31 19.14 6.93 -8.10
N SER A 32 18.18 6.55 -8.94
CA SER A 32 18.46 5.91 -10.23
C SER A 32 19.15 6.89 -11.19
N ASP A 33 20.08 6.38 -12.00
CA ASP A 33 20.71 7.12 -13.10
C ASP A 33 19.83 7.14 -14.38
N GLU A 34 18.73 6.36 -14.39
CA GLU A 34 17.80 6.36 -15.51
C GLU A 34 16.96 7.65 -15.54
N PRO A 35 16.82 8.29 -16.70
CA PRO A 35 15.97 9.48 -16.82
C PRO A 35 14.50 9.12 -16.66
N VAL A 36 13.71 10.01 -16.05
CA VAL A 36 12.26 9.91 -16.04
C VAL A 36 11.71 10.03 -17.47
N ASN A 37 10.71 9.23 -17.79
CA ASN A 37 10.08 9.22 -19.11
C ASN A 37 9.48 10.60 -19.44
N ILE A 38 9.72 11.12 -20.66
CA ILE A 38 9.28 12.47 -21.08
C ILE A 38 7.73 12.57 -21.14
N ASP A 39 7.01 11.52 -21.57
CA ASP A 39 5.55 11.53 -21.64
C ASP A 39 4.96 11.56 -20.23
N TRP A 40 5.59 10.82 -19.30
CA TRP A 40 5.21 10.87 -17.88
C TRP A 40 5.44 12.27 -17.31
N THR A 41 6.59 12.87 -17.57
CA THR A 41 6.94 14.21 -17.11
C THR A 41 5.95 15.25 -17.62
N ASN A 42 5.61 15.20 -18.90
CA ASN A 42 4.64 16.11 -19.52
C ASN A 42 3.24 15.94 -18.88
N ARG A 43 2.79 14.69 -18.68
CA ARG A 43 1.51 14.41 -18.02
C ARG A 43 1.50 14.90 -16.58
N PHE A 44 2.54 14.63 -15.84
CA PHE A 44 2.68 15.06 -14.46
C PHE A 44 2.55 16.57 -14.33
N PHE A 45 3.35 17.34 -15.06
CA PHE A 45 3.31 18.80 -14.97
C PHE A 45 2.00 19.39 -15.46
N SER A 46 1.35 18.79 -16.46
CA SER A 46 0.02 19.22 -16.91
C SER A 46 -1.08 19.04 -15.86
N ILE A 47 -0.87 18.16 -14.89
CA ILE A 47 -1.80 17.95 -13.77
C ILE A 47 -1.49 18.94 -12.64
N VAL A 48 -0.23 19.01 -12.22
CA VAL A 48 0.13 19.77 -11.01
C VAL A 48 0.05 21.28 -11.18
N GLU A 49 0.10 21.80 -12.40
CA GLU A 49 -0.05 23.23 -12.67
C GLU A 49 -1.40 23.80 -12.20
N ASP A 50 -2.44 22.95 -12.10
CA ASP A 50 -3.79 23.35 -11.67
C ASP A 50 -4.06 23.04 -10.17
N ILE A 51 -3.10 22.45 -9.44
CA ILE A 51 -3.25 22.06 -8.04
C ILE A 51 -2.73 23.16 -7.10
N SER A 52 -3.65 23.83 -6.39
CA SER A 52 -3.32 24.92 -5.46
C SER A 52 -3.43 24.52 -3.97
N ASP A 53 -4.01 23.37 -3.65
CA ASP A 53 -4.11 22.85 -2.28
C ASP A 53 -2.76 22.31 -1.80
N GLU A 54 -2.29 22.78 -0.64
CA GLU A 54 -0.95 22.45 -0.12
C GLU A 54 -0.80 20.97 0.23
N THR A 55 -1.88 20.32 0.70
CA THR A 55 -1.86 18.89 1.05
C THR A 55 -1.74 18.04 -0.22
N LEU A 56 -2.49 18.40 -1.26
CA LEU A 56 -2.38 17.74 -2.56
C LEU A 56 -1.00 17.97 -3.18
N GLN A 57 -0.46 19.18 -3.10
CA GLN A 57 0.89 19.48 -3.58
C GLN A 57 1.96 18.63 -2.88
N ASP A 58 1.80 18.30 -1.58
CA ASP A 58 2.73 17.39 -0.88
C ASP A 58 2.63 15.96 -1.43
N ILE A 59 1.41 15.45 -1.64
CA ILE A 59 1.19 14.13 -2.24
C ILE A 59 1.84 14.05 -3.62
N TRP A 60 1.62 15.06 -4.47
CA TRP A 60 2.24 15.13 -5.80
C TRP A 60 3.76 15.31 -5.72
N GLY A 61 4.28 15.99 -4.71
CA GLY A 61 5.71 16.06 -4.41
C GLY A 61 6.31 14.67 -4.11
N ARG A 62 5.62 13.86 -3.31
CA ARG A 62 6.02 12.45 -3.04
C ARG A 62 6.03 11.60 -4.30
N ILE A 63 5.05 11.77 -5.18
CA ILE A 63 4.98 11.06 -6.46
C ILE A 63 6.18 11.42 -7.34
N LEU A 64 6.49 12.71 -7.47
CA LEU A 64 7.65 13.17 -8.25
C LEU A 64 8.95 12.62 -7.67
N ALA A 65 9.15 12.75 -6.36
CA ALA A 65 10.33 12.22 -5.69
C ALA A 65 10.47 10.69 -5.88
N GLY A 66 9.38 9.95 -5.76
CA GLY A 66 9.36 8.50 -5.98
C GLY A 66 9.73 8.11 -7.41
N GLU A 67 9.19 8.80 -8.40
CA GLU A 67 9.49 8.54 -9.82
C GLU A 67 10.94 8.90 -10.19
N VAL A 68 11.48 10.01 -9.61
CA VAL A 68 12.89 10.38 -9.81
C VAL A 68 13.83 9.39 -9.14
N LYS A 69 13.52 8.90 -7.94
CA LYS A 69 14.31 7.89 -7.24
C LYS A 69 14.33 6.56 -7.99
N GLN A 70 13.18 6.17 -8.51
CA GLN A 70 12.99 4.91 -9.23
C GLN A 70 12.02 5.14 -10.40
N PRO A 71 12.51 5.38 -11.62
CA PRO A 71 11.67 5.55 -12.81
C PRO A 71 10.72 4.35 -13.02
N ASN A 72 9.52 4.65 -13.51
CA ASN A 72 8.42 3.71 -13.68
C ASN A 72 7.76 3.23 -12.37
N SER A 73 7.94 3.97 -11.26
CA SER A 73 7.22 3.72 -10.01
C SER A 73 5.73 4.05 -10.10
N PHE A 74 5.37 5.04 -10.92
CA PHE A 74 3.99 5.47 -11.13
C PHE A 74 3.65 5.46 -12.62
N SER A 75 2.62 4.71 -13.00
CA SER A 75 2.14 4.67 -14.39
C SER A 75 1.32 5.93 -14.73
N LEU A 76 1.25 6.26 -16.03
CA LEU A 76 0.39 7.35 -16.52
C LEU A 76 -1.08 7.15 -16.06
N ARG A 77 -1.56 5.90 -16.04
CA ARG A 77 -2.91 5.58 -15.56
C ARG A 77 -3.08 5.95 -14.08
N THR A 78 -2.07 5.77 -13.26
CA THR A 78 -2.09 6.14 -11.84
C THR A 78 -2.14 7.64 -11.67
N LEU A 79 -1.41 8.42 -12.47
CA LEU A 79 -1.51 9.87 -12.48
C LEU A 79 -2.93 10.34 -12.83
N ASP A 80 -3.54 9.75 -13.87
CA ASP A 80 -4.91 10.09 -14.30
C ASP A 80 -5.95 9.69 -13.25
N LEU A 81 -5.75 8.57 -12.55
CA LEU A 81 -6.61 8.16 -11.44
C LEU A 81 -6.50 9.16 -10.28
N LEU A 82 -5.29 9.48 -9.84
CA LEU A 82 -5.06 10.40 -8.71
C LEU A 82 -5.56 11.83 -9.00
N ARG A 83 -5.53 12.25 -10.25
CA ARG A 83 -6.12 13.54 -10.67
C ARG A 83 -7.62 13.60 -10.39
N ASN A 84 -8.32 12.46 -10.51
CA ASN A 84 -9.79 12.39 -10.47
C ASN A 84 -10.33 11.77 -9.18
N ILE A 85 -9.45 11.25 -8.31
CA ILE A 85 -9.88 10.60 -7.07
C ILE A 85 -10.58 11.62 -6.15
N THR A 86 -11.71 11.22 -5.60
CA THR A 86 -12.42 12.02 -4.61
C THR A 86 -11.77 11.89 -3.23
N LYS A 87 -12.05 12.85 -2.35
CA LYS A 87 -11.57 12.79 -0.97
C LYS A 87 -12.10 11.54 -0.25
N GLU A 88 -13.36 11.17 -0.48
CA GLU A 88 -13.99 10.00 0.11
C GLU A 88 -13.28 8.70 -0.33
N GLU A 89 -13.00 8.54 -1.62
CA GLU A 89 -12.25 7.38 -2.16
C GLU A 89 -10.83 7.33 -1.61
N ALA A 90 -10.14 8.47 -1.49
CA ALA A 90 -8.81 8.54 -0.93
C ALA A 90 -8.79 8.14 0.57
N GLU A 91 -9.70 8.66 1.39
CA GLU A 91 -9.84 8.30 2.79
C GLU A 91 -10.17 6.82 2.97
N LEU A 92 -11.06 6.31 2.12
CA LEU A 92 -11.42 4.90 2.11
C LEU A 92 -10.23 4.01 1.73
N PHE A 93 -9.42 4.42 0.74
CA PHE A 93 -8.21 3.69 0.37
C PHE A 93 -7.18 3.68 1.51
N VAL A 94 -6.99 4.81 2.21
CA VAL A 94 -6.12 4.87 3.41
C VAL A 94 -6.64 3.94 4.51
N LYS A 95 -7.96 3.85 4.72
CA LYS A 95 -8.57 2.88 5.64
C LYS A 95 -8.26 1.44 5.20
N ALA A 96 -8.50 1.11 3.94
CA ALA A 96 -8.27 -0.22 3.38
C ALA A 96 -6.80 -0.63 3.39
N SER A 97 -5.88 0.32 3.18
CA SER A 97 -4.44 0.07 3.17
C SER A 97 -3.89 -0.51 4.49
N ARG A 98 -4.60 -0.30 5.62
CA ARG A 98 -4.24 -0.91 6.91
C ARG A 98 -4.34 -2.44 6.90
N PHE A 99 -5.14 -2.98 5.98
CA PHE A 99 -5.45 -4.41 5.86
C PHE A 99 -4.73 -5.07 4.68
N TYR A 100 -3.70 -4.44 4.10
CA TYR A 100 -2.97 -5.08 3.01
C TYR A 100 -2.13 -6.28 3.51
N ILE A 101 -2.02 -7.30 2.65
CA ILE A 101 -1.16 -8.47 2.84
C ILE A 101 -0.38 -8.76 1.57
N GLU A 102 0.86 -9.22 1.72
CA GLU A 102 1.74 -9.61 0.60
C GLU A 102 1.87 -8.51 -0.48
N LYS A 103 1.65 -7.23 -0.13
CA LYS A 103 1.68 -6.03 -0.98
C LYS A 103 0.63 -5.95 -2.10
N ASN A 104 -0.06 -7.04 -2.42
CA ASN A 104 -0.95 -7.11 -3.58
C ASN A 104 -2.41 -7.30 -3.21
N PHE A 105 -2.72 -7.57 -1.95
CA PHE A 105 -4.05 -7.93 -1.52
C PHE A 105 -4.51 -7.11 -0.32
N ILE A 106 -5.83 -6.88 -0.26
CA ILE A 106 -6.52 -6.36 0.92
C ILE A 106 -7.31 -7.51 1.54
N TYR A 107 -7.11 -7.75 2.82
CA TYR A 107 -7.89 -8.67 3.62
C TYR A 107 -9.28 -8.10 3.86
N THR A 108 -10.34 -8.84 3.53
CA THR A 108 -11.72 -8.34 3.53
C THR A 108 -12.67 -9.09 4.46
N GLU A 109 -12.18 -10.07 5.24
CA GLU A 109 -12.99 -10.72 6.26
C GLU A 109 -13.50 -9.71 7.30
N GLU A 110 -14.55 -10.07 7.99
CA GLU A 110 -15.32 -9.28 8.96
C GLU A 110 -14.72 -7.93 9.38
N PHE A 111 -15.42 -6.83 9.07
CA PHE A 111 -15.08 -5.45 9.48
C PHE A 111 -13.91 -4.75 8.78
N ALA A 112 -13.18 -5.42 7.87
CA ALA A 112 -12.10 -4.77 7.14
C ALA A 112 -12.63 -3.79 6.08
N LEU A 113 -13.52 -4.28 5.20
CA LEU A 113 -14.23 -3.50 4.18
C LEU A 113 -15.66 -4.04 4.05
N SER A 114 -16.65 -3.15 4.10
CA SER A 114 -18.01 -3.48 3.70
C SER A 114 -18.09 -3.72 2.19
N LEU A 115 -19.14 -4.42 1.74
CA LEU A 115 -19.37 -4.60 0.30
C LEU A 115 -19.42 -3.26 -0.45
N HIS A 116 -20.12 -2.27 0.11
CA HIS A 116 -20.23 -0.94 -0.47
C HIS A 116 -18.85 -0.27 -0.62
N GLU A 117 -18.02 -0.29 0.41
CA GLU A 117 -16.67 0.26 0.38
C GLU A 117 -15.77 -0.46 -0.64
N ALA A 118 -15.92 -1.78 -0.75
CA ALA A 118 -15.19 -2.55 -1.76
C ALA A 118 -15.63 -2.19 -3.19
N LEU A 119 -16.93 -1.95 -3.42
CA LEU A 119 -17.44 -1.49 -4.72
C LEU A 119 -16.90 -0.11 -5.08
N LEU A 120 -16.94 0.86 -4.15
CA LEU A 120 -16.39 2.22 -4.37
C LEU A 120 -14.91 2.18 -4.76
N LEU A 121 -14.09 1.41 -4.03
CA LEU A 121 -12.68 1.24 -4.36
C LEU A 121 -12.46 0.54 -5.71
N GLY A 122 -13.36 -0.37 -6.09
CA GLY A 122 -13.36 -1.03 -7.39
C GLY A 122 -13.68 -0.07 -8.52
N GLU A 123 -14.72 0.75 -8.38
CA GLU A 123 -15.11 1.80 -9.34
C GLU A 123 -14.02 2.87 -9.49
N ALA A 124 -13.39 3.27 -8.38
CA ALA A 124 -12.21 4.13 -8.39
C ALA A 124 -10.98 3.49 -9.05
N GLY A 125 -11.01 2.20 -9.40
CA GLY A 125 -9.91 1.50 -10.04
C GLY A 125 -8.72 1.17 -9.12
N LEU A 126 -8.92 1.17 -7.80
CA LEU A 126 -7.88 0.92 -6.79
C LEU A 126 -7.75 -0.56 -6.43
N ILE A 127 -8.85 -1.30 -6.48
CA ILE A 127 -8.90 -2.75 -6.28
C ILE A 127 -9.65 -3.42 -7.44
N ASN A 128 -9.44 -4.73 -7.60
CA ASN A 128 -10.25 -5.52 -8.49
C ASN A 128 -11.59 -5.87 -7.84
N SER A 129 -12.67 -5.87 -8.62
CA SER A 129 -14.02 -6.15 -8.13
C SER A 129 -14.20 -7.59 -7.67
N GLU A 130 -13.42 -8.53 -8.25
CA GLU A 130 -13.49 -9.94 -7.93
C GLU A 130 -13.07 -10.22 -6.48
N GLU A 131 -13.85 -11.04 -5.81
CA GLU A 131 -13.46 -11.59 -4.53
C GLU A 131 -12.61 -12.85 -4.76
N LEU A 132 -11.48 -12.90 -4.08
CA LEU A 132 -10.57 -14.03 -4.12
C LEU A 132 -10.48 -14.65 -2.73
N VAL A 133 -10.13 -15.92 -2.69
CA VAL A 133 -9.85 -16.64 -1.45
C VAL A 133 -8.38 -17.00 -1.44
N LYS A 134 -7.67 -16.57 -0.40
CA LYS A 134 -6.32 -17.02 -0.12
C LYS A 134 -6.40 -18.34 0.64
N GLU A 135 -5.49 -19.27 0.37
CA GLU A 135 -5.47 -20.54 1.07
C GLU A 135 -4.16 -20.70 1.84
N TRP A 136 -4.28 -20.95 3.13
CA TRP A 136 -3.18 -21.28 4.02
C TRP A 136 -3.47 -22.61 4.71
N ASN A 137 -2.60 -23.59 4.48
CA ASN A 137 -2.68 -24.92 5.06
C ASN A 137 -1.66 -25.06 6.17
N VAL A 138 -2.11 -25.28 7.42
CA VAL A 138 -1.22 -25.55 8.55
C VAL A 138 -1.27 -27.04 8.85
N GLU A 139 -0.20 -27.76 8.53
CA GLU A 139 -0.12 -29.20 8.72
C GLU A 139 -0.13 -29.58 10.22
N PRO A 140 -0.50 -30.82 10.58
CA PRO A 140 -0.52 -31.28 11.97
C PRO A 140 0.86 -31.10 12.65
N ASN A 141 0.85 -30.68 13.91
CA ASN A 141 2.05 -30.50 14.73
C ASN A 141 3.17 -29.69 14.01
N SER A 142 2.78 -28.67 13.28
CA SER A 142 3.69 -27.87 12.45
C SER A 142 3.48 -26.37 12.58
N LYS A 143 4.33 -25.63 11.88
CA LYS A 143 4.27 -24.17 11.78
C LYS A 143 4.13 -23.73 10.33
N LEU A 144 3.40 -22.66 10.09
CA LEU A 144 3.30 -21.99 8.79
C LEU A 144 3.75 -20.54 8.92
N GLU A 145 4.67 -20.13 8.08
CA GLU A 145 5.17 -18.78 8.00
C GLU A 145 4.40 -18.01 6.91
N ILE A 146 3.87 -16.84 7.25
CA ILE A 146 3.15 -15.96 6.35
C ILE A 146 3.81 -14.59 6.34
N LEU A 147 4.38 -14.21 5.21
CA LEU A 147 4.96 -12.88 5.01
C LEU A 147 3.84 -11.87 4.78
N ILE A 148 3.57 -11.04 5.77
CA ILE A 148 2.54 -10.01 5.68
C ILE A 148 3.00 -8.82 4.84
N ASP A 149 4.20 -8.36 5.11
CA ASP A 149 4.88 -7.28 4.37
C ASP A 149 6.40 -7.42 4.48
N ARG A 150 7.15 -6.44 3.98
CA ARG A 150 8.63 -6.47 4.03
C ARG A 150 9.20 -6.58 5.45
N ASN A 151 8.47 -6.13 6.45
CA ASN A 151 8.99 -6.01 7.81
C ASN A 151 8.28 -6.94 8.80
N THR A 152 7.22 -7.67 8.37
CA THR A 152 6.37 -8.43 9.29
C THR A 152 6.12 -9.83 8.80
N LEU A 153 6.43 -10.80 9.66
CA LEU A 153 6.13 -12.20 9.51
C LEU A 153 5.12 -12.64 10.57
N ILE A 154 4.11 -13.38 10.16
CA ILE A 154 3.21 -14.11 11.06
C ILE A 154 3.57 -15.57 11.01
N ILE A 155 3.70 -16.20 12.17
CA ILE A 155 3.90 -17.65 12.30
C ILE A 155 2.69 -18.25 12.99
N LEU A 156 2.02 -19.17 12.28
CA LEU A 156 0.92 -19.95 12.81
C LEU A 156 1.43 -21.29 13.36
N HIS A 157 1.04 -21.65 14.57
CA HIS A 157 1.31 -22.96 15.15
C HIS A 157 0.03 -23.80 15.16
N ASN A 158 0.16 -25.02 14.72
CA ASN A 158 -0.85 -26.05 14.84
C ASN A 158 -0.32 -27.17 15.73
N ASP A 159 -0.75 -27.19 16.98
CA ASP A 159 -0.35 -28.21 17.98
C ASP A 159 -1.35 -29.37 18.02
N THR A 160 -2.21 -29.48 17.01
CA THR A 160 -3.20 -30.57 16.88
C THR A 160 -2.73 -31.62 15.88
N ASP A 161 -3.36 -32.78 15.91
CA ASP A 161 -3.15 -33.89 14.98
C ASP A 161 -3.93 -33.75 13.64
N LYS A 162 -4.65 -32.64 13.46
CA LYS A 162 -5.47 -32.36 12.27
C LYS A 162 -4.90 -31.21 11.47
N LYS A 163 -5.01 -31.30 10.15
CA LYS A 163 -4.71 -30.20 9.23
C LYS A 163 -5.71 -29.07 9.44
N ILE A 164 -5.22 -27.84 9.53
CA ILE A 164 -6.03 -26.63 9.62
C ILE A 164 -6.01 -25.89 8.28
N LEU A 165 -7.19 -25.64 7.74
CA LEU A 165 -7.36 -24.87 6.50
C LEU A 165 -7.91 -23.47 6.82
N CYS A 166 -7.12 -22.45 6.47
CA CYS A 166 -7.48 -21.04 6.61
C CYS A 166 -7.72 -20.45 5.23
N GLN A 167 -8.95 -19.99 4.96
CA GLN A 167 -9.36 -19.46 3.65
C GLN A 167 -10.02 -18.08 3.84
N PRO A 168 -9.22 -17.02 4.07
CA PRO A 168 -9.76 -15.67 4.15
C PRO A 168 -10.16 -15.14 2.78
N SER A 169 -11.22 -14.33 2.76
CA SER A 169 -11.56 -13.49 1.62
C SER A 169 -10.58 -12.35 1.48
N ILE A 170 -10.17 -12.08 0.26
CA ILE A 170 -9.25 -11.01 -0.11
C ILE A 170 -9.68 -10.31 -1.40
N LYS A 171 -9.27 -9.06 -1.55
CA LYS A 171 -9.36 -8.32 -2.82
C LYS A 171 -7.96 -8.04 -3.34
N LYS A 172 -7.75 -8.20 -4.63
CA LYS A 172 -6.46 -7.87 -5.25
C LYS A 172 -6.41 -6.37 -5.52
N LEU A 173 -5.31 -5.73 -5.13
CA LEU A 173 -5.02 -4.36 -5.54
C LEU A 173 -4.83 -4.29 -7.06
N SER A 174 -5.33 -3.24 -7.68
CA SER A 174 -4.98 -2.91 -9.06
C SER A 174 -3.52 -2.45 -9.14
N LYS A 175 -2.97 -2.30 -10.35
CA LYS A 175 -1.64 -1.71 -10.51
C LYS A 175 -1.58 -0.31 -9.87
N ALA A 176 -2.58 0.53 -10.12
CA ALA A 176 -2.67 1.85 -9.49
C ALA A 176 -2.75 1.78 -7.97
N GLY A 177 -3.56 0.86 -7.43
CA GLY A 177 -3.65 0.64 -5.97
C GLY A 177 -2.31 0.25 -5.35
N ILE A 178 -1.52 -0.60 -6.00
CA ILE A 178 -0.17 -0.98 -5.53
C ILE A 178 0.79 0.23 -5.55
N GLU A 179 0.76 1.01 -6.62
CA GLU A 179 1.60 2.21 -6.78
C GLU A 179 1.23 3.27 -5.73
N ILE A 180 -0.07 3.52 -5.51
CA ILE A 180 -0.58 4.48 -4.53
C ILE A 180 -0.34 4.01 -3.09
N LEU A 181 -0.36 2.69 -2.82
CA LEU A 181 -0.06 2.15 -1.49
C LEU A 181 1.32 2.62 -0.98
N SER A 182 2.28 2.84 -1.87
CA SER A 182 3.61 3.35 -1.52
C SER A 182 3.60 4.80 -0.97
N LEU A 183 2.56 5.58 -1.29
CA LEU A 183 2.39 6.96 -0.82
C LEU A 183 1.69 7.04 0.54
N VAL A 184 0.99 5.97 0.93
CA VAL A 184 0.29 5.94 2.22
C VAL A 184 1.31 5.81 3.34
N GLU A 185 1.25 6.74 4.30
CA GLU A 185 2.10 6.69 5.47
C GLU A 185 1.90 5.40 6.26
N LYS A 186 2.94 4.98 7.01
CA LYS A 186 2.85 3.82 7.90
C LYS A 186 1.70 4.05 8.89
N THR A 187 0.59 3.39 8.67
CA THR A 187 -0.59 3.48 9.52
C THR A 187 -0.51 2.44 10.63
N ASP A 188 -1.13 2.73 11.77
CA ASP A 188 -1.35 1.73 12.81
C ASP A 188 -2.16 0.55 12.26
N ARG A 189 -1.61 -0.66 12.39
CA ARG A 189 -2.19 -1.91 11.92
C ARG A 189 -2.67 -2.84 13.05
N ASN A 190 -2.77 -2.34 14.29
CA ASN A 190 -3.16 -3.18 15.43
C ASN A 190 -4.52 -3.85 15.17
N LYS A 191 -5.50 -3.09 14.68
CA LYS A 191 -6.82 -3.64 14.34
C LYS A 191 -6.75 -4.75 13.26
N PHE A 192 -5.84 -4.64 12.31
CA PHE A 192 -5.62 -5.69 11.32
C PHE A 192 -5.09 -6.97 11.98
N TYR A 193 -4.07 -6.86 12.83
CA TYR A 193 -3.52 -8.04 13.52
C TYR A 193 -4.53 -8.69 14.46
N GLU A 194 -5.34 -7.90 15.18
CA GLU A 194 -6.44 -8.40 16.01
C GLU A 194 -7.46 -9.20 15.17
N THR A 195 -7.89 -8.62 14.03
CA THR A 195 -8.87 -9.25 13.14
C THR A 195 -8.30 -10.53 12.53
N LEU A 196 -7.07 -10.50 12.06
CA LEU A 196 -6.39 -11.64 11.47
C LEU A 196 -6.19 -12.77 12.50
N THR A 197 -5.80 -12.42 13.73
CA THR A 197 -5.64 -13.37 14.84
C THR A 197 -6.96 -14.05 15.18
N ARG A 198 -8.04 -13.26 15.31
CA ARG A 198 -9.38 -13.80 15.58
C ARG A 198 -9.83 -14.77 14.49
N PHE A 199 -9.56 -14.44 13.23
CA PHE A 199 -9.82 -15.32 12.11
C PHE A 199 -9.05 -16.65 12.25
N PHE A 200 -7.73 -16.63 12.46
CA PHE A 200 -6.95 -17.86 12.62
C PHE A 200 -7.39 -18.69 13.81
N LYS A 201 -7.66 -18.06 14.95
CA LYS A 201 -8.21 -18.75 16.15
C LYS A 201 -9.55 -19.42 15.87
N SER A 202 -10.45 -18.78 15.10
CA SER A 202 -11.73 -19.36 14.72
C SER A 202 -11.60 -20.60 13.84
N LYS A 203 -10.48 -20.75 13.13
CA LYS A 203 -10.16 -21.94 12.32
C LYS A 203 -9.45 -23.05 13.12
N GLY A 204 -9.12 -22.80 14.38
CA GLY A 204 -8.48 -23.78 15.28
C GLY A 204 -6.95 -23.68 15.34
N VAL A 205 -6.36 -22.58 14.84
CA VAL A 205 -4.91 -22.35 14.99
C VAL A 205 -4.55 -22.21 16.47
N SER A 206 -3.57 -22.98 16.94
CA SER A 206 -3.20 -23.07 18.37
C SER A 206 -2.59 -21.74 18.86
N HIS A 207 -1.59 -21.22 18.13
CA HIS A 207 -0.92 -19.97 18.47
C HIS A 207 -0.63 -19.16 17.22
N VAL A 208 -0.68 -17.82 17.35
CA VAL A 208 -0.35 -16.85 16.30
C VAL A 208 0.72 -15.92 16.82
N PHE A 209 1.90 -15.96 16.22
CA PHE A 209 3.03 -15.12 16.60
C PHE A 209 3.33 -14.09 15.51
N LYS A 210 3.67 -12.87 15.93
CA LYS A 210 4.15 -11.82 15.06
C LYS A 210 5.62 -11.57 15.31
N HIS A 211 6.38 -11.47 14.23
CA HIS A 211 7.81 -11.18 14.24
C HIS A 211 8.14 -10.01 13.34
N GLU A 212 9.14 -9.24 13.71
CA GLU A 212 9.71 -8.21 12.87
C GLU A 212 10.87 -8.75 12.04
N ILE A 213 10.88 -8.46 10.74
CA ILE A 213 11.98 -8.83 9.84
C ILE A 213 12.98 -7.67 9.82
N VAL A 214 14.21 -7.91 10.22
CA VAL A 214 15.27 -6.90 10.27
C VAL A 214 16.29 -7.03 9.16
N GLU A 215 16.42 -8.20 8.54
CA GLU A 215 17.39 -8.44 7.48
C GLU A 215 16.91 -9.52 6.51
N TYR A 216 17.09 -9.24 5.21
CA TYR A 216 16.89 -10.22 4.15
C TYR A 216 18.22 -10.81 3.70
N GLY A 217 18.42 -12.10 3.94
CA GLY A 217 19.58 -12.84 3.47
C GLY A 217 19.41 -13.35 2.03
N LYS A 218 20.46 -13.95 1.49
CA LYS A 218 20.42 -14.68 0.21
C LYS A 218 19.46 -15.88 0.31
N ASN A 219 18.76 -16.20 -0.78
CA ASN A 219 17.79 -17.29 -0.90
C ASN A 219 16.52 -17.14 -0.05
N CYS A 220 15.94 -15.92 0.00
CA CYS A 220 14.70 -15.65 0.73
C CYS A 220 14.74 -15.99 2.23
N ARG A 221 15.93 -16.13 2.82
CA ARG A 221 16.08 -16.23 4.26
C ARG A 221 16.00 -14.83 4.87
N TYR A 222 15.34 -14.70 6.00
CA TYR A 222 15.25 -13.45 6.75
C TYR A 222 15.63 -13.68 8.20
N LYS A 223 16.18 -12.64 8.81
CA LYS A 223 16.42 -12.60 10.25
C LYS A 223 15.25 -11.90 10.91
N ILE A 224 14.63 -12.60 11.84
CA ILE A 224 13.52 -12.08 12.63
C ILE A 224 13.98 -11.73 14.04
N ILE A 225 13.35 -10.71 14.62
CA ILE A 225 13.46 -10.32 16.01
C ILE A 225 12.07 -10.11 16.60
N GLY A 226 12.01 -10.15 17.92
CA GLY A 226 10.76 -10.03 18.64
C GLY A 226 9.84 -11.22 18.39
N GLU A 227 9.17 -11.65 19.41
CA GLU A 227 8.10 -12.64 19.36
C GLU A 227 6.94 -12.07 20.16
N GLU A 228 5.87 -11.71 19.46
CA GLU A 228 4.66 -11.21 20.08
C GLU A 228 3.54 -12.23 19.87
N LEU A 229 3.08 -12.84 20.96
CA LEU A 229 1.90 -13.71 20.91
C LEU A 229 0.66 -12.84 20.71
N LEU A 230 -0.02 -13.06 19.61
CA LEU A 230 -1.26 -12.36 19.27
C LEU A 230 -2.45 -13.17 19.81
N GLY A 231 -3.09 -12.72 20.88
CA GLY A 231 -4.39 -13.16 21.41
C GLY A 231 -4.51 -14.59 21.88
#